data_b0dca0261108ec18d7a7461284ae0e96
#
_entry.id   b0dca0261108ec18d7a7461284ae0e96
#
_cell.length_a   1.000
_cell.length_b   1.000
_cell.length_c   1.000
_cell.angle_alpha   90.00
_cell.angle_beta   90.00
_cell.angle_gamma   90.00
#
_symmetry.space_group_name_H-M   'P 1'
#
loop_
_entity.id
_entity.type
_entity.pdbx_description
1 polymer ?
#
loop_
_entity_poly.entity_id
_entity_poly.type
_entity_poly.pdbx_seq_one_letter_code
_entity_poly.pdbx_strand_id
1 'polypeptide(L)'
;MTKINSSDLHNNGIFNLYWDNPTLESTFLIIGQARAGTTMLSRLLHEMGVPMGKEIGPVYEDNKLGAFVKELQYGTVSNEFICEIVKRNEKSKKWGWKRPDLYLYLEHILCKFRNPKIICILRDPVSISGRNEISLSENIEDTTEKHFVYLNRTINEQMNIIKKIQAFKISSLLISYEKALLNPSNLITSLSNFAGLDLQRKEVSRFLELIQPNHKGYSFRARSKSFDKTATRFGHLHGVQNNYLRASLKSLSYEEKIEFWIDGICKTQKVYEISNKDHEIQIELEISKLVTQQIHSIELRFASDGQQFFNSPFVWRAVSK
;
A
#
# COMPACT_ATOMS: atom_id res chain seq x y z
N MET A 1 45.79 -11.52 4.00
CA MET A 1 44.53 -11.11 4.64
C MET A 1 44.51 -9.60 4.67
N THR A 2 43.76 -8.97 3.77
CA THR A 2 43.50 -7.53 3.76
C THR A 2 42.71 -7.16 5.00
N LYS A 3 43.23 -6.26 5.83
CA LYS A 3 42.50 -5.72 6.98
C LYS A 3 41.29 -4.97 6.45
N ILE A 4 40.08 -5.49 6.74
CA ILE A 4 38.81 -4.79 6.49
C ILE A 4 38.80 -3.58 7.44
N ASN A 5 38.78 -2.40 6.90
CA ASN A 5 38.65 -1.17 7.69
C ASN A 5 37.24 -1.12 8.30
N SER A 6 37.11 -0.71 9.55
CA SER A 6 35.79 -0.61 10.22
C SER A 6 34.86 0.37 9.51
N SER A 7 35.37 1.33 8.74
CA SER A 7 34.59 2.21 7.86
C SER A 7 33.89 1.46 6.72
N ASP A 8 34.47 0.36 6.24
CA ASP A 8 33.91 -0.45 5.14
C ASP A 8 32.73 -1.32 5.59
N LEU A 9 32.56 -1.48 6.90
CA LEU A 9 31.42 -2.16 7.53
C LEU A 9 30.23 -1.22 7.76
N HIS A 10 30.40 0.08 7.54
CA HIS A 10 29.33 1.06 7.77
C HIS A 10 28.40 1.12 6.56
N ASN A 11 27.44 0.21 6.56
CA ASN A 11 26.36 0.20 5.60
C ASN A 11 25.25 1.18 6.04
N ASN A 12 25.13 2.31 5.36
CA ASN A 12 24.10 3.32 5.61
C ASN A 12 22.69 2.90 5.16
N GLY A 13 22.55 1.72 4.55
CA GLY A 13 21.28 1.19 4.08
C GLY A 13 20.69 1.95 2.88
N ILE A 14 21.53 2.64 2.13
CA ILE A 14 21.13 3.39 0.94
C ILE A 14 22.04 3.03 -0.22
N PHE A 15 21.47 2.56 -1.32
CA PHE A 15 22.18 2.20 -2.54
C PHE A 15 21.66 2.98 -3.73
N ASN A 16 22.60 3.61 -4.46
CA ASN A 16 22.33 4.17 -5.77
C ASN A 16 22.55 3.08 -6.83
N LEU A 17 21.50 2.72 -7.55
CA LEU A 17 21.54 1.73 -8.62
C LEU A 17 21.35 2.44 -9.95
N TYR A 18 22.14 2.05 -10.96
CA TYR A 18 22.08 2.64 -12.30
C TYR A 18 22.11 4.17 -12.28
N TRP A 19 22.98 4.73 -11.44
CA TRP A 19 23.09 6.15 -11.23
C TRP A 19 23.38 6.91 -12.52
N ASP A 20 22.55 7.89 -12.81
CA ASP A 20 22.80 8.93 -13.78
C ASP A 20 22.89 10.30 -13.10
N ASN A 21 23.51 11.25 -13.74
CA ASN A 21 23.59 12.60 -13.20
C ASN A 21 22.20 13.17 -12.97
N PRO A 22 21.98 13.92 -11.86
CA PRO A 22 20.71 14.59 -11.63
C PRO A 22 20.37 15.49 -12.81
N THR A 23 19.26 15.17 -13.48
CA THR A 23 18.73 16.00 -14.55
C THR A 23 17.88 17.14 -13.99
N LEU A 24 17.79 18.26 -14.71
CA LEU A 24 16.93 19.37 -14.32
C LEU A 24 15.47 18.96 -14.29
N GLU A 25 15.11 17.94 -15.08
CA GLU A 25 13.74 17.47 -15.26
C GLU A 25 13.66 15.96 -14.98
N SER A 26 12.84 15.58 -14.02
CA SER A 26 12.68 14.17 -13.64
C SER A 26 11.33 13.89 -13.00
N THR A 27 10.85 12.67 -13.17
CA THR A 27 9.69 12.14 -12.45
C THR A 27 10.12 11.08 -11.44
N PHE A 28 9.80 11.28 -10.17
CA PHE A 28 10.17 10.37 -9.09
C PHE A 28 9.02 9.41 -8.76
N LEU A 29 9.25 8.12 -8.94
CA LEU A 29 8.28 7.08 -8.64
C LEU A 29 8.67 6.42 -7.31
N ILE A 30 7.87 6.64 -6.27
CA ILE A 30 8.10 6.04 -4.95
C ILE A 30 7.33 4.75 -4.85
N ILE A 31 8.06 3.66 -4.74
CA ILE A 31 7.56 2.29 -4.65
C ILE A 31 8.06 1.58 -3.38
N GLY A 32 7.45 0.46 -3.08
CA GLY A 32 7.80 -0.39 -1.93
C GLY A 32 6.58 -1.17 -1.48
N GLN A 33 6.74 -1.97 -0.45
CA GLN A 33 5.57 -2.62 0.14
C GLN A 33 4.70 -1.62 0.91
N ALA A 34 3.42 -1.91 1.00
CA ALA A 34 2.57 -1.24 1.98
C ALA A 34 3.18 -1.37 3.38
N ARG A 35 3.17 -0.31 4.16
CA ARG A 35 3.79 -0.24 5.51
C ARG A 35 5.31 -0.20 5.56
N ALA A 36 6.02 -0.18 4.43
CA ALA A 36 7.48 -0.08 4.40
C ALA A 36 8.03 1.34 4.65
N GLY A 37 7.19 2.38 4.71
CA GLY A 37 7.65 3.76 4.95
C GLY A 37 7.58 4.67 3.72
N THR A 38 6.93 4.25 2.64
CA THR A 38 6.75 5.04 1.42
C THR A 38 6.13 6.42 1.67
N THR A 39 5.22 6.54 2.66
CA THR A 39 4.62 7.83 3.05
C THR A 39 5.63 8.80 3.64
N MET A 40 6.59 8.31 4.43
CA MET A 40 7.68 9.12 4.98
C MET A 40 8.53 9.71 3.85
N LEU A 41 8.93 8.89 2.87
CA LEU A 41 9.72 9.36 1.72
C LEU A 41 8.96 10.36 0.86
N SER A 42 7.70 10.08 0.59
CA SER A 42 6.85 10.98 -0.20
C SER A 42 6.67 12.34 0.48
N ARG A 43 6.46 12.34 1.80
CA ARG A 43 6.38 13.57 2.59
C ARG A 43 7.70 14.34 2.55
N LEU A 44 8.83 13.67 2.76
CA LEU A 44 10.14 14.30 2.70
C LEU A 44 10.37 14.98 1.36
N LEU A 45 10.17 14.28 0.25
CA LEU A 45 10.35 14.85 -1.09
C LEU A 45 9.41 16.02 -1.35
N HIS A 46 8.16 15.92 -0.90
CA HIS A 46 7.19 17.01 -1.03
C HIS A 46 7.66 18.27 -0.30
N GLU A 47 8.08 18.12 0.93
CA GLU A 47 8.59 19.22 1.76
C GLU A 47 9.93 19.78 1.26
N MET A 48 10.73 18.97 0.54
CA MET A 48 11.93 19.39 -0.17
C MET A 48 11.64 20.11 -1.50
N GLY A 49 10.36 20.29 -1.86
CA GLY A 49 9.95 21.05 -3.05
C GLY A 49 9.69 20.20 -4.30
N VAL A 50 9.60 18.87 -4.18
CA VAL A 50 9.15 17.99 -5.28
C VAL A 50 7.65 17.75 -5.15
N PRO A 51 6.78 18.35 -5.98
CA PRO A 51 5.34 18.13 -5.88
C PRO A 51 4.97 16.65 -6.04
N MET A 52 4.29 16.07 -5.05
CA MET A 52 3.88 14.66 -5.06
C MET A 52 2.44 14.43 -5.57
N GLY A 53 1.81 15.47 -6.10
CA GLY A 53 0.46 15.46 -6.61
C GLY A 53 -0.32 16.71 -6.23
N LYS A 54 -1.54 16.85 -6.76
CA LYS A 54 -2.44 17.99 -6.46
C LYS A 54 -3.37 17.69 -5.27
N GLU A 55 -3.85 16.47 -5.20
CA GLU A 55 -4.83 16.01 -4.21
C GLU A 55 -4.19 14.89 -3.39
N ILE A 56 -3.13 15.25 -2.69
CA ILE A 56 -2.43 14.32 -1.81
C ILE A 56 -3.17 14.24 -0.47
N GLY A 57 -3.72 13.08 -0.19
CA GLY A 57 -4.29 12.78 1.12
C GLY A 57 -3.18 12.63 2.20
N PRO A 58 -3.56 12.31 3.44
CA PRO A 58 -2.62 12.19 4.56
C PRO A 58 -1.53 11.13 4.37
N VAL A 59 -1.71 10.24 3.41
CA VAL A 59 -0.74 9.20 3.02
C VAL A 59 0.14 9.61 1.84
N TYR A 60 0.02 10.84 1.35
CA TYR A 60 0.79 11.38 0.22
C TYR A 60 0.65 10.54 -1.05
N GLU A 61 -0.52 9.95 -1.29
CA GLU A 61 -0.91 9.34 -2.56
C GLU A 61 -1.74 10.34 -3.38
N ASP A 62 -1.41 10.43 -4.65
CA ASP A 62 -2.15 11.27 -5.58
C ASP A 62 -3.47 10.60 -5.99
N ASN A 63 -4.59 11.15 -5.56
CA ASN A 63 -5.91 10.60 -5.83
C ASN A 63 -6.23 10.61 -7.34
N LYS A 64 -5.76 11.61 -8.07
CA LYS A 64 -6.03 11.73 -9.49
C LYS A 64 -5.33 10.66 -10.32
N LEU A 65 -4.04 10.43 -10.09
CA LEU A 65 -3.32 9.32 -10.73
C LEU A 65 -3.80 7.96 -10.18
N GLY A 66 -4.20 7.92 -8.90
CA GLY A 66 -4.78 6.74 -8.27
C GLY A 66 -6.06 6.25 -8.93
N ALA A 67 -6.85 7.12 -9.54
CA ALA A 67 -8.07 6.76 -10.24
C ALA A 67 -7.82 5.85 -11.47
N PHE A 68 -6.65 5.98 -12.12
CA PHE A 68 -6.29 5.19 -13.29
C PHE A 68 -5.75 3.79 -12.97
N VAL A 69 -5.53 3.47 -11.69
CA VAL A 69 -4.91 2.20 -11.31
C VAL A 69 -5.73 0.99 -11.73
N LYS A 70 -7.06 1.10 -11.74
CA LYS A 70 -7.92 0.00 -12.23
C LYS A 70 -7.61 -0.35 -13.68
N GLU A 71 -7.41 0.65 -14.54
CA GLU A 71 -7.05 0.44 -15.96
C GLU A 71 -5.66 -0.21 -16.06
N LEU A 72 -4.70 0.26 -15.27
CA LEU A 72 -3.34 -0.27 -15.24
C LEU A 72 -3.31 -1.74 -14.80
N GLN A 73 -4.23 -2.18 -13.94
CA GLN A 73 -4.39 -3.59 -13.55
C GLN A 73 -4.75 -4.50 -14.73
N TYR A 74 -5.42 -3.95 -15.74
CA TYR A 74 -5.75 -4.66 -16.98
C TYR A 74 -4.72 -4.45 -18.11
N GLY A 75 -3.56 -3.83 -17.78
CA GLY A 75 -2.52 -3.51 -18.76
C GLY A 75 -2.91 -2.38 -19.73
N THR A 76 -3.99 -1.65 -19.46
CA THR A 76 -4.49 -0.57 -20.29
C THR A 76 -3.94 0.77 -19.81
N VAL A 77 -3.47 1.59 -20.73
CA VAL A 77 -3.02 2.97 -20.47
C VAL A 77 -3.90 3.90 -21.30
N SER A 78 -4.82 4.60 -20.64
CA SER A 78 -5.75 5.52 -21.30
C SER A 78 -5.06 6.81 -21.76
N ASN A 79 -5.66 7.47 -22.75
CA ASN A 79 -5.21 8.79 -23.19
C ASN A 79 -5.33 9.82 -22.08
N GLU A 80 -6.34 9.73 -21.24
CA GLU A 80 -6.56 10.58 -20.08
C GLU A 80 -5.40 10.49 -19.08
N PHE A 81 -4.89 9.28 -18.82
CA PHE A 81 -3.70 9.08 -18.00
C PHE A 81 -2.48 9.76 -18.61
N ILE A 82 -2.26 9.57 -19.93
CA ILE A 82 -1.14 10.19 -20.65
C ILE A 82 -1.26 11.73 -20.60
N CYS A 83 -2.44 12.26 -20.86
CA CYS A 83 -2.69 13.71 -20.79
C CYS A 83 -2.41 14.28 -19.39
N GLU A 84 -2.74 13.53 -18.33
CA GLU A 84 -2.44 13.99 -16.97
C GLU A 84 -0.93 14.03 -16.69
N ILE A 85 -0.17 13.05 -17.19
CA ILE A 85 1.30 13.05 -17.08
C ILE A 85 1.90 14.24 -17.85
N VAL A 86 1.44 14.50 -19.08
CA VAL A 86 1.89 15.64 -19.90
C VAL A 86 1.65 16.96 -19.16
N LYS A 87 0.45 17.18 -18.64
CA LYS A 87 0.10 18.39 -17.85
C LYS A 87 1.01 18.58 -16.63
N ARG A 88 1.47 17.49 -16.01
CA ARG A 88 2.41 17.57 -14.88
C ARG A 88 3.81 17.93 -15.34
N ASN A 89 4.26 17.34 -16.44
CA ASN A 89 5.54 17.66 -17.06
C ASN A 89 5.65 19.13 -17.47
N GLU A 90 4.57 19.71 -17.99
CA GLU A 90 4.50 21.14 -18.34
C GLU A 90 4.52 22.03 -17.10
N LYS A 91 3.82 21.62 -16.05
CA LYS A 91 3.69 22.40 -14.82
C LYS A 91 4.94 22.40 -13.95
N SER A 92 5.68 21.28 -13.92
CA SER A 92 6.78 21.08 -12.98
C SER A 92 7.95 20.36 -13.65
N LYS A 93 9.15 20.91 -13.51
CA LYS A 93 10.38 20.25 -13.97
C LYS A 93 10.65 18.96 -13.22
N LYS A 94 10.36 18.95 -11.91
CA LYS A 94 10.47 17.80 -11.02
C LYS A 94 9.13 17.58 -10.34
N TRP A 95 8.65 16.35 -10.35
CA TRP A 95 7.45 15.93 -9.63
C TRP A 95 7.52 14.44 -9.31
N GLY A 96 6.65 13.96 -8.44
CA GLY A 96 6.66 12.57 -8.06
C GLY A 96 5.28 11.97 -7.93
N TRP A 97 5.25 10.65 -7.98
CA TRP A 97 4.07 9.85 -7.69
C TRP A 97 4.44 8.73 -6.73
N LYS A 98 3.78 8.72 -5.59
CA LYS A 98 3.91 7.66 -4.61
C LYS A 98 2.74 6.71 -4.71
N ARG A 99 3.06 5.45 -4.99
CA ARG A 99 2.14 4.35 -4.86
C ARG A 99 2.91 3.06 -4.57
N PRO A 100 2.65 2.40 -3.42
CA PRO A 100 3.43 1.23 -3.00
C PRO A 100 3.47 0.12 -4.04
N ASP A 101 2.31 -0.23 -4.62
CA ASP A 101 2.14 -1.30 -5.62
C ASP A 101 2.42 -0.88 -7.07
N LEU A 102 2.94 0.32 -7.31
CA LEU A 102 3.22 0.82 -8.66
C LEU A 102 4.19 -0.08 -9.45
N TYR A 103 5.06 -0.80 -8.74
CA TYR A 103 6.00 -1.75 -9.36
C TYR A 103 5.31 -2.84 -10.19
N LEU A 104 4.04 -3.14 -9.92
CA LEU A 104 3.23 -4.09 -10.69
C LEU A 104 2.92 -3.59 -12.11
N TYR A 105 2.92 -2.26 -12.32
CA TYR A 105 2.47 -1.62 -13.56
C TYR A 105 3.59 -0.93 -14.34
N LEU A 106 4.82 -0.93 -13.83
CA LEU A 106 5.94 -0.22 -14.43
C LEU A 106 6.17 -0.55 -15.91
N GLU A 107 5.93 -1.79 -16.31
CA GLU A 107 6.08 -2.23 -17.71
C GLU A 107 5.24 -1.42 -18.69
N HIS A 108 4.05 -1.00 -18.26
CA HIS A 108 3.09 -0.31 -19.10
C HIS A 108 3.27 1.21 -19.10
N ILE A 109 3.77 1.76 -17.99
CA ILE A 109 3.73 3.21 -17.76
C ILE A 109 5.10 3.89 -17.76
N LEU A 110 6.18 3.14 -17.53
CA LEU A 110 7.49 3.74 -17.30
C LEU A 110 7.95 4.65 -18.43
N CYS A 111 7.72 4.24 -19.68
CA CYS A 111 8.04 5.03 -20.88
C CYS A 111 7.18 6.30 -21.06
N LYS A 112 6.14 6.49 -20.26
CA LYS A 112 5.28 7.67 -20.30
C LYS A 112 5.79 8.81 -19.42
N PHE A 113 6.65 8.49 -18.46
CA PHE A 113 7.24 9.48 -17.56
C PHE A 113 8.50 10.11 -18.15
N ARG A 114 8.70 11.37 -17.83
CA ARG A 114 9.90 12.12 -18.23
C ARG A 114 11.05 11.81 -17.30
N ASN A 115 12.16 11.26 -17.82
CA ASN A 115 13.33 10.87 -17.05
C ASN A 115 12.95 10.19 -15.72
N PRO A 116 12.26 9.02 -15.77
CA PRO A 116 11.76 8.39 -14.57
C PRO A 116 12.91 7.93 -13.67
N LYS A 117 12.78 8.20 -12.38
CA LYS A 117 13.68 7.76 -11.32
C LYS A 117 12.89 7.03 -10.26
N ILE A 118 13.40 5.89 -9.81
CA ILE A 118 12.73 5.07 -8.80
C ILE A 118 13.33 5.36 -7.43
N ILE A 119 12.46 5.58 -6.45
CA ILE A 119 12.84 5.59 -5.03
C ILE A 119 12.11 4.43 -4.38
N CYS A 120 12.87 3.41 -3.98
CA CYS A 120 12.34 2.19 -3.39
C CYS A 120 12.75 2.09 -1.92
N ILE A 121 11.78 1.83 -1.05
CA ILE A 121 12.04 1.56 0.35
C ILE A 121 11.65 0.13 0.70
N LEU A 122 12.60 -0.57 1.30
CA LEU A 122 12.44 -1.91 1.86
C LEU A 122 12.47 -1.82 3.37
N ARG A 123 11.70 -2.66 4.01
CA ARG A 123 11.59 -2.75 5.46
C ARG A 123 11.72 -4.22 5.88
N ASP A 124 12.15 -4.45 7.12
CA ASP A 124 12.20 -5.79 7.70
C ASP A 124 10.89 -6.56 7.46
N PRO A 125 10.97 -7.76 6.82
CA PRO A 125 9.78 -8.53 6.47
C PRO A 125 8.95 -8.96 7.69
N VAL A 126 9.58 -9.22 8.83
CA VAL A 126 8.89 -9.58 10.08
C VAL A 126 8.06 -8.41 10.57
N SER A 127 8.63 -7.20 10.52
CA SER A 127 7.91 -5.98 10.93
C SER A 127 6.73 -5.63 10.02
N ILE A 128 6.82 -5.94 8.73
CA ILE A 128 5.70 -5.72 7.78
C ILE A 128 4.62 -6.78 8.00
N SER A 129 5.01 -8.07 8.09
CA SER A 129 4.05 -9.18 8.26
C SER A 129 3.25 -9.03 9.54
N GLY A 130 3.88 -8.74 10.66
CA GLY A 130 3.19 -8.47 11.91
C GLY A 130 2.21 -7.28 11.86
N ARG A 131 2.55 -6.21 11.12
CA ARG A 131 1.62 -5.09 10.91
C ARG A 131 0.44 -5.44 10.02
N ASN A 132 0.65 -6.23 8.99
CA ASN A 132 -0.41 -6.70 8.10
C ASN A 132 -1.36 -7.63 8.86
N GLU A 133 -0.82 -8.47 9.70
CA GLU A 133 -1.58 -9.35 10.58
C GLU A 133 -2.48 -8.58 11.54
N ILE A 134 -1.93 -7.61 12.29
CA ILE A 134 -2.70 -6.74 13.19
C ILE A 134 -3.78 -5.96 12.45
N SER A 135 -3.55 -5.60 11.19
CA SER A 135 -4.53 -4.85 10.39
C SER A 135 -5.63 -5.71 9.77
N LEU A 136 -5.41 -7.02 9.68
CA LEU A 136 -6.31 -7.97 9.02
C LEU A 136 -7.01 -8.93 9.99
N SER A 137 -6.57 -9.00 11.24
CA SER A 137 -7.09 -9.95 12.22
C SER A 137 -7.48 -9.29 13.52
N GLU A 138 -8.74 -8.93 13.67
CA GLU A 138 -9.27 -8.67 15.01
C GLU A 138 -9.72 -9.97 15.73
N ASN A 139 -9.87 -11.12 15.03
CA ASN A 139 -10.48 -12.34 15.62
C ASN A 139 -10.06 -13.68 14.99
N ILE A 140 -8.83 -13.86 14.53
CA ILE A 140 -8.41 -15.18 14.04
C ILE A 140 -7.41 -15.77 15.03
N GLU A 141 -7.66 -17.00 15.46
CA GLU A 141 -6.70 -17.78 16.26
C GLU A 141 -5.30 -17.69 15.66
N ASP A 142 -4.36 -17.30 16.51
CA ASP A 142 -2.97 -17.06 16.17
C ASP A 142 -2.30 -18.40 15.89
N THR A 143 -2.21 -18.77 14.62
CA THR A 143 -1.52 -20.00 14.22
C THR A 143 -0.16 -19.68 13.63
N THR A 144 0.84 -20.45 13.99
CA THR A 144 2.22 -20.32 13.49
C THR A 144 2.25 -20.35 11.95
N GLU A 145 1.44 -21.19 11.30
CA GLU A 145 1.35 -21.27 9.84
C GLU A 145 0.93 -19.95 9.21
N LYS A 146 0.03 -19.22 9.87
CA LYS A 146 -0.43 -17.92 9.37
C LYS A 146 0.69 -16.89 9.35
N HIS A 147 1.51 -16.84 10.40
CA HIS A 147 2.68 -15.96 10.41
C HIS A 147 3.63 -16.27 9.26
N PHE A 148 3.90 -17.54 8.99
CA PHE A 148 4.74 -17.94 7.86
C PHE A 148 4.13 -17.57 6.51
N VAL A 149 2.81 -17.68 6.33
CA VAL A 149 2.14 -17.25 5.10
C VAL A 149 2.34 -15.76 4.85
N TYR A 150 2.14 -14.91 5.87
CA TYR A 150 2.35 -13.46 5.73
C TYR A 150 3.82 -13.11 5.51
N LEU A 151 4.72 -13.78 6.23
CA LEU A 151 6.17 -13.56 6.08
C LEU A 151 6.64 -13.92 4.67
N ASN A 152 6.29 -15.11 4.18
CA ASN A 152 6.63 -15.58 2.83
C ASN A 152 6.05 -14.64 1.75
N ARG A 153 4.81 -14.20 1.90
CA ARG A 153 4.21 -13.21 1.00
C ARG A 153 5.03 -11.92 0.97
N THR A 154 5.40 -11.43 2.14
CA THR A 154 6.18 -10.19 2.30
C THR A 154 7.55 -10.31 1.62
N ILE A 155 8.26 -11.41 1.84
CA ILE A 155 9.56 -11.67 1.23
C ILE A 155 9.44 -11.76 -0.30
N ASN A 156 8.46 -12.52 -0.80
CA ASN A 156 8.23 -12.67 -2.23
C ASN A 156 7.91 -11.33 -2.91
N GLU A 157 7.13 -10.47 -2.25
CA GLU A 157 6.82 -9.14 -2.76
C GLU A 157 8.07 -8.26 -2.84
N GLN A 158 8.95 -8.27 -1.82
CA GLN A 158 10.24 -7.56 -1.88
C GLN A 158 11.13 -8.08 -3.00
N MET A 159 11.21 -9.39 -3.16
CA MET A 159 11.95 -10.02 -4.25
C MET A 159 11.43 -9.57 -5.63
N ASN A 160 10.11 -9.48 -5.79
CA ASN A 160 9.49 -9.02 -7.03
C ASN A 160 9.82 -7.56 -7.32
N ILE A 161 9.77 -6.68 -6.32
CA ILE A 161 10.17 -5.28 -6.45
C ILE A 161 11.62 -5.17 -6.94
N ILE A 162 12.55 -5.90 -6.29
CA ILE A 162 13.97 -5.88 -6.65
C ILE A 162 14.18 -6.39 -8.08
N LYS A 163 13.55 -7.50 -8.46
CA LYS A 163 13.62 -8.04 -9.83
C LYS A 163 13.15 -7.04 -10.87
N LYS A 164 12.06 -6.29 -10.60
CA LYS A 164 11.57 -5.25 -11.51
C LYS A 164 12.58 -4.11 -11.65
N ILE A 165 13.13 -3.60 -10.56
CA ILE A 165 14.17 -2.56 -10.61
C ILE A 165 15.38 -3.04 -11.42
N GLN A 166 15.82 -4.28 -11.20
CA GLN A 166 16.94 -4.88 -11.94
C GLN A 166 16.64 -5.00 -13.45
N ALA A 167 15.42 -5.40 -13.80
CA ALA A 167 15.01 -5.59 -15.18
C ALA A 167 14.98 -4.28 -15.98
N PHE A 168 14.51 -3.20 -15.36
CA PHE A 168 14.37 -1.91 -16.04
C PHE A 168 15.67 -1.12 -16.14
N LYS A 169 16.66 -1.39 -15.31
CA LYS A 169 17.98 -0.71 -15.30
C LYS A 169 17.87 0.83 -15.25
N ILE A 170 16.89 1.33 -14.52
CA ILE A 170 16.63 2.76 -14.37
C ILE A 170 17.33 3.26 -13.11
N SER A 171 17.79 4.53 -13.15
CA SER A 171 18.34 5.22 -11.99
C SER A 171 17.41 5.07 -10.79
N SER A 172 17.89 4.41 -9.74
CA SER A 172 17.11 4.02 -8.59
C SER A 172 17.84 4.23 -7.28
N LEU A 173 17.13 4.74 -6.27
CA LEU A 173 17.58 4.85 -4.89
C LEU A 173 16.88 3.76 -4.07
N LEU A 174 17.65 2.78 -3.60
CA LEU A 174 17.16 1.71 -2.73
C LEU A 174 17.48 2.04 -1.28
N ILE A 175 16.48 2.01 -0.41
CA ILE A 175 16.57 2.50 0.98
C ILE A 175 16.09 1.41 1.94
N SER A 176 16.90 1.11 2.97
CA SER A 176 16.47 0.35 4.15
C SER A 176 15.75 1.26 5.13
N TYR A 177 14.50 0.94 5.47
CA TYR A 177 13.70 1.73 6.39
C TYR A 177 14.33 1.86 7.78
N GLU A 178 14.81 0.74 8.34
CA GLU A 178 15.38 0.71 9.69
C GLU A 178 16.65 1.57 9.76
N LYS A 179 17.52 1.46 8.77
CA LYS A 179 18.75 2.25 8.73
C LYS A 179 18.49 3.73 8.42
N ALA A 180 17.47 4.03 7.63
CA ALA A 180 17.03 5.40 7.41
C ALA A 180 16.57 6.10 8.71
N LEU A 181 15.92 5.37 9.61
CA LEU A 181 15.53 5.88 10.92
C LEU A 181 16.73 6.04 11.87
N LEU A 182 17.73 5.17 11.79
CA LEU A 182 18.95 5.27 12.59
C LEU A 182 19.86 6.41 12.13
N ASN A 183 19.86 6.74 10.85
CA ASN A 183 20.68 7.79 10.26
C ASN A 183 19.87 8.73 9.35
N PRO A 184 18.94 9.50 9.91
CA PRO A 184 18.00 10.31 9.14
C PRO A 184 18.68 11.45 8.37
N SER A 185 19.80 12.00 8.86
CA SER A 185 20.56 13.02 8.13
C SER A 185 21.12 12.48 6.82
N ASN A 186 21.62 11.24 6.82
CA ASN A 186 22.10 10.59 5.61
C ASN A 186 20.97 10.31 4.61
N LEU A 187 19.78 9.91 5.09
CA LEU A 187 18.60 9.76 4.25
C LEU A 187 18.25 11.08 3.54
N ILE A 188 18.17 12.19 4.30
CA ILE A 188 17.86 13.52 3.76
C ILE A 188 18.86 13.92 2.69
N THR A 189 20.16 13.79 2.98
CA THR A 189 21.24 14.13 2.03
C THR A 189 21.17 13.25 0.78
N SER A 190 20.97 11.94 0.93
CA SER A 190 20.89 11.02 -0.20
C SER A 190 19.68 11.27 -1.09
N LEU A 191 18.52 11.56 -0.50
CA LEU A 191 17.32 11.94 -1.24
C LEU A 191 17.50 13.26 -1.99
N SER A 192 18.07 14.26 -1.33
CA SER A 192 18.38 15.56 -1.94
C SER A 192 19.31 15.41 -3.14
N ASN A 193 20.43 14.72 -2.97
CA ASN A 193 21.39 14.47 -4.02
C ASN A 193 20.75 13.68 -5.18
N PHE A 194 19.99 12.63 -4.88
CA PHE A 194 19.32 11.83 -5.89
C PHE A 194 18.27 12.65 -6.68
N ALA A 195 17.58 13.53 -6.00
CA ALA A 195 16.60 14.43 -6.63
C ALA A 195 17.26 15.66 -7.28
N GLY A 196 18.56 15.86 -7.11
CA GLY A 196 19.27 17.03 -7.60
C GLY A 196 18.71 18.32 -6.99
N LEU A 197 18.53 18.33 -5.67
CA LEU A 197 18.07 19.47 -4.87
C LEU A 197 19.24 20.02 -4.07
N ASP A 198 19.35 21.33 -4.02
CA ASP A 198 20.37 22.01 -3.20
C ASP A 198 19.74 22.39 -1.86
N LEU A 199 20.05 21.61 -0.82
CA LEU A 199 19.56 21.83 0.53
C LEU A 199 20.61 22.54 1.39
N GLN A 200 20.20 23.64 2.00
CA GLN A 200 21.03 24.31 2.99
C GLN A 200 21.02 23.55 4.33
N ARG A 201 22.12 23.63 5.09
CA ARG A 201 22.23 22.94 6.40
C ARG A 201 21.07 23.21 7.37
N LYS A 202 20.55 24.44 7.39
CA LYS A 202 19.41 24.84 8.25
C LYS A 202 18.12 24.11 7.89
N GLU A 203 17.94 23.68 6.65
CA GLU A 203 16.75 22.96 6.19
C GLU A 203 16.75 21.50 6.61
N VAL A 204 17.96 20.91 6.73
CA VAL A 204 18.13 19.53 7.19
C VAL A 204 17.49 19.32 8.57
N SER A 205 17.65 20.27 9.49
CA SER A 205 17.05 20.19 10.83
C SER A 205 15.52 20.14 10.78
N ARG A 206 14.89 20.89 9.90
CA ARG A 206 13.42 20.86 9.68
C ARG A 206 12.97 19.48 9.18
N PHE A 207 13.71 18.88 8.26
CA PHE A 207 13.36 17.58 7.70
C PHE A 207 13.59 16.43 8.68
N LEU A 208 14.52 16.56 9.64
CA LEU A 208 14.72 15.56 10.69
C LEU A 208 13.45 15.35 11.54
N GLU A 209 12.68 16.41 11.79
CA GLU A 209 11.42 16.31 12.53
C GLU A 209 10.37 15.46 11.81
N LEU A 210 10.45 15.33 10.48
CA LEU A 210 9.51 14.53 9.68
C LEU A 210 9.80 13.03 9.74
N ILE A 211 10.99 12.63 10.22
CA ILE A 211 11.47 11.22 10.23
C ILE A 211 11.26 10.57 11.60
N GLN A 212 10.60 11.21 12.54
CA GLN A 212 10.44 10.65 13.90
C GLN A 212 9.69 9.31 13.90
N PRO A 213 10.28 8.23 14.50
CA PRO A 213 9.68 6.90 14.48
C PRO A 213 8.37 6.79 15.24
N ASN A 214 8.08 7.73 16.14
CA ASN A 214 6.95 7.73 17.06
C ASN A 214 5.89 8.79 16.78
N HIS A 215 5.67 9.16 15.53
CA HIS A 215 4.55 10.03 15.22
C HIS A 215 3.23 9.31 15.61
N LYS A 216 2.72 9.61 16.81
CA LYS A 216 1.48 9.04 17.39
C LYS A 216 0.29 9.02 16.41
N GLY A 217 0.31 9.90 15.41
CA GLY A 217 -0.71 9.94 14.36
C GLY A 217 -0.67 8.81 13.34
N TYR A 218 0.44 8.05 13.20
CA TYR A 218 0.55 7.05 12.15
C TYR A 218 0.04 5.65 12.57
N SER A 219 0.31 5.24 13.80
CA SER A 219 -0.19 3.97 14.35
C SER A 219 -1.67 4.04 14.73
N PHE A 220 -2.13 5.21 15.17
CA PHE A 220 -3.54 5.42 15.54
C PHE A 220 -4.46 5.64 14.33
N ARG A 221 -3.99 6.29 13.25
CA ARG A 221 -4.83 6.51 12.06
C ARG A 221 -5.02 5.25 11.20
N ALA A 222 -4.14 4.27 11.27
CA ALA A 222 -4.40 2.96 10.68
C ALA A 222 -5.56 2.24 11.40
N ARG A 223 -5.72 2.48 12.72
CA ARG A 223 -6.88 1.99 13.50
C ARG A 223 -8.10 2.91 13.38
N SER A 224 -7.93 4.20 13.14
CA SER A 224 -9.06 5.15 13.07
C SER A 224 -9.64 5.36 11.67
N LYS A 225 -9.09 4.72 10.62
CA LYS A 225 -9.86 4.41 9.42
C LYS A 225 -10.84 3.24 9.67
N SER A 226 -10.70 2.57 10.82
CA SER A 226 -11.79 1.82 11.37
C SER A 226 -12.82 2.83 11.84
N PHE A 227 -13.94 2.88 11.18
CA PHE A 227 -15.15 3.49 11.69
C PHE A 227 -15.13 5.03 11.73
N ASP A 228 -15.39 5.61 10.60
CA ASP A 228 -16.23 6.79 10.62
C ASP A 228 -17.55 6.38 11.31
N LYS A 229 -17.66 6.68 12.60
CA LYS A 229 -18.90 6.43 13.38
C LYS A 229 -20.09 7.19 12.80
N THR A 230 -19.85 8.08 11.84
CA THR A 230 -20.82 8.81 11.06
C THR A 230 -21.17 8.09 9.74
N ALA A 231 -20.49 6.96 9.40
CA ALA A 231 -20.87 6.18 8.24
C ALA A 231 -22.31 5.69 8.39
N THR A 232 -23.14 6.10 7.46
CA THR A 232 -24.55 5.73 7.42
C THR A 232 -24.77 4.25 7.13
N ARG A 233 -23.72 3.56 6.67
CA ARG A 233 -23.71 2.14 6.30
C ARG A 233 -22.31 1.54 6.45
N PHE A 234 -22.25 0.33 7.01
CA PHE A 234 -20.99 -0.36 7.27
C PHE A 234 -21.21 -1.89 7.25
N GLY A 235 -20.27 -2.62 6.68
CA GLY A 235 -20.22 -4.07 6.73
C GLY A 235 -18.79 -4.56 7.01
N HIS A 236 -18.67 -5.56 7.89
CA HIS A 236 -17.39 -6.17 8.26
C HIS A 236 -17.47 -7.69 8.10
N LEU A 237 -16.53 -8.25 7.31
CA LEU A 237 -16.39 -9.68 7.13
C LEU A 237 -15.40 -10.22 8.19
N HIS A 238 -15.90 -11.04 9.12
CA HIS A 238 -15.11 -11.61 10.22
C HIS A 238 -14.32 -12.87 9.80
N GLY A 239 -14.79 -13.59 8.78
CA GLY A 239 -14.15 -14.80 8.26
C GLY A 239 -15.07 -16.03 8.30
N VAL A 240 -14.46 -17.23 8.27
CA VAL A 240 -15.18 -18.50 8.27
C VAL A 240 -14.87 -19.29 9.53
N GLN A 241 -15.90 -19.70 10.24
CA GLN A 241 -15.80 -20.53 11.43
C GLN A 241 -16.84 -21.65 11.37
N ASN A 242 -16.44 -22.92 11.61
CA ASN A 242 -17.33 -24.08 11.59
C ASN A 242 -18.22 -24.19 10.31
N ASN A 243 -17.62 -23.89 9.13
CA ASN A 243 -18.33 -23.84 7.83
C ASN A 243 -19.37 -22.72 7.69
N TYR A 244 -19.40 -21.78 8.61
CA TYR A 244 -20.21 -20.57 8.50
C TYR A 244 -19.34 -19.35 8.22
N LEU A 245 -19.71 -18.61 7.17
CA LEU A 245 -19.20 -17.28 6.93
C LEU A 245 -19.86 -16.34 7.95
N ARG A 246 -19.03 -15.58 8.66
CA ARG A 246 -19.49 -14.62 9.66
C ARG A 246 -19.14 -13.21 9.24
N ALA A 247 -20.10 -12.33 9.33
CA ALA A 247 -19.93 -10.91 9.09
C ALA A 247 -20.88 -10.11 9.98
N SER A 248 -20.66 -8.81 10.06
CA SER A 248 -21.57 -7.89 10.71
C SER A 248 -21.94 -6.74 9.78
N LEU A 249 -23.09 -6.16 10.01
CA LEU A 249 -23.71 -5.13 9.19
C LEU A 249 -24.38 -4.08 10.08
N LYS A 250 -24.09 -2.82 9.80
CA LYS A 250 -24.82 -1.67 10.33
C LYS A 250 -25.27 -0.78 9.17
N SER A 251 -26.53 -0.36 9.15
CA SER A 251 -27.06 0.58 8.16
C SER A 251 -28.18 1.42 8.76
N LEU A 252 -28.39 2.61 8.20
CA LEU A 252 -29.55 3.44 8.48
C LEU A 252 -30.79 3.07 7.66
N SER A 253 -30.65 2.22 6.64
CA SER A 253 -31.75 1.64 5.88
C SER A 253 -32.51 0.62 6.74
N TYR A 254 -33.77 0.39 6.47
CA TYR A 254 -34.53 -0.68 7.13
C TYR A 254 -34.25 -2.06 6.56
N GLU A 255 -33.75 -2.12 5.35
CA GLU A 255 -33.36 -3.32 4.63
C GLU A 255 -32.02 -3.11 3.92
N GLU A 256 -31.16 -4.13 3.94
CA GLU A 256 -29.96 -4.19 3.11
C GLU A 256 -29.87 -5.52 2.38
N LYS A 257 -29.65 -5.46 1.09
CA LYS A 257 -29.40 -6.63 0.25
C LYS A 257 -27.91 -6.86 0.10
N ILE A 258 -27.44 -8.02 0.54
CA ILE A 258 -26.03 -8.38 0.55
C ILE A 258 -25.78 -9.48 -0.47
N GLU A 259 -24.75 -9.28 -1.29
CA GLU A 259 -24.23 -10.24 -2.26
C GLU A 259 -23.06 -11.02 -1.69
N PHE A 260 -23.10 -12.32 -1.88
CA PHE A 260 -22.06 -13.27 -1.49
C PHE A 260 -21.35 -13.77 -2.75
N TRP A 261 -20.09 -13.39 -2.88
CA TRP A 261 -19.25 -13.72 -4.03
C TRP A 261 -18.20 -14.74 -3.62
N ILE A 262 -17.98 -15.76 -4.45
CA ILE A 262 -16.91 -16.75 -4.29
C ILE A 262 -16.17 -16.83 -5.62
N ASP A 263 -14.84 -16.61 -5.58
CA ASP A 263 -13.96 -16.63 -6.75
C ASP A 263 -14.43 -15.72 -7.90
N GLY A 264 -14.92 -14.53 -7.52
CA GLY A 264 -15.41 -13.53 -8.47
C GLY A 264 -16.81 -13.82 -9.04
N ILE A 265 -17.53 -14.85 -8.54
CA ILE A 265 -18.87 -15.21 -8.98
C ILE A 265 -19.85 -14.98 -7.84
N CYS A 266 -20.93 -14.20 -8.10
CA CYS A 266 -22.02 -14.03 -7.14
C CYS A 266 -22.78 -15.37 -6.98
N LYS A 267 -22.68 -15.97 -5.80
CA LYS A 267 -23.32 -17.27 -5.49
C LYS A 267 -24.73 -17.12 -4.95
N THR A 268 -24.97 -16.08 -4.18
CA THR A 268 -26.30 -15.82 -3.58
C THR A 268 -26.42 -14.37 -3.16
N GLN A 269 -27.66 -13.93 -2.99
CA GLN A 269 -28.01 -12.64 -2.41
C GLN A 269 -29.00 -12.86 -1.28
N LYS A 270 -28.84 -12.12 -0.18
CA LYS A 270 -29.76 -12.15 0.96
C LYS A 270 -30.15 -10.75 1.36
N VAL A 271 -31.42 -10.61 1.79
CA VAL A 271 -31.92 -9.38 2.37
C VAL A 271 -31.90 -9.51 3.88
N TYR A 272 -31.41 -8.47 4.54
CA TYR A 272 -31.35 -8.38 5.99
C TYR A 272 -32.20 -7.20 6.45
N GLU A 273 -33.18 -7.48 7.30
CA GLU A 273 -34.00 -6.46 7.94
C GLU A 273 -33.28 -5.85 9.14
N ILE A 274 -33.29 -4.54 9.23
CA ILE A 274 -32.58 -3.77 10.26
C ILE A 274 -33.62 -3.13 11.17
N SER A 275 -33.93 -3.83 12.24
CA SER A 275 -34.95 -3.41 13.19
C SER A 275 -34.53 -2.24 14.07
N ASN A 276 -33.24 -2.05 14.27
CA ASN A 276 -32.67 -0.94 15.06
C ASN A 276 -31.42 -0.38 14.39
N LYS A 277 -31.45 0.90 14.01
CA LYS A 277 -30.38 1.60 13.29
C LYS A 277 -29.08 1.76 14.08
N ASP A 278 -29.11 1.60 15.39
CA ASP A 278 -27.95 1.71 16.26
C ASP A 278 -27.29 0.36 16.57
N HIS A 279 -27.88 -0.74 16.17
CA HIS A 279 -27.37 -2.08 16.44
C HIS A 279 -26.69 -2.68 15.20
N GLU A 280 -25.63 -3.39 15.45
CA GLU A 280 -24.93 -4.20 14.47
C GLU A 280 -25.62 -5.55 14.33
N ILE A 281 -26.00 -5.92 13.09
CA ILE A 281 -26.62 -7.20 12.78
C ILE A 281 -25.53 -8.20 12.45
N GLN A 282 -25.60 -9.38 13.06
CA GLN A 282 -24.71 -10.48 12.73
C GLN A 282 -25.22 -11.25 11.53
N ILE A 283 -24.32 -11.48 10.57
CA ILE A 283 -24.59 -12.23 9.35
C ILE A 283 -23.93 -13.58 9.49
N GLU A 284 -24.69 -14.66 9.36
CA GLU A 284 -24.18 -16.01 9.24
C GLU A 284 -24.69 -16.67 7.95
N LEU A 285 -23.77 -17.26 7.18
CA LEU A 285 -24.08 -17.99 5.97
C LEU A 285 -23.33 -19.31 5.97
N GLU A 286 -24.06 -20.42 5.89
CA GLU A 286 -23.48 -21.73 5.69
C GLU A 286 -22.86 -21.85 4.30
N ILE A 287 -21.55 -22.11 4.22
CA ILE A 287 -20.79 -22.18 2.97
C ILE A 287 -20.40 -23.62 2.58
N SER A 288 -20.68 -24.61 3.42
CA SER A 288 -20.34 -26.03 3.18
C SER A 288 -20.84 -26.56 1.83
N LYS A 289 -21.96 -26.03 1.33
CA LYS A 289 -22.57 -26.39 0.04
C LYS A 289 -22.06 -25.57 -1.13
N LEU A 290 -21.31 -24.52 -0.87
CA LEU A 290 -20.87 -23.55 -1.88
C LEU A 290 -19.42 -23.76 -2.31
N VAL A 291 -18.67 -24.62 -1.60
CA VAL A 291 -17.20 -24.70 -1.67
C VAL A 291 -16.71 -26.15 -1.68
N THR A 292 -15.80 -26.46 -2.59
CA THR A 292 -15.05 -27.72 -2.65
C THR A 292 -13.65 -27.54 -2.10
N GLN A 293 -12.84 -28.60 -1.96
CA GLN A 293 -11.52 -28.66 -1.29
C GLN A 293 -10.42 -27.76 -1.90
N GLN A 294 -10.70 -26.49 -2.13
CA GLN A 294 -9.76 -25.54 -2.73
C GLN A 294 -9.62 -24.27 -1.88
N ILE A 295 -8.66 -23.43 -2.23
CA ILE A 295 -8.54 -22.08 -1.70
C ILE A 295 -9.53 -21.19 -2.45
N HIS A 296 -10.38 -20.48 -1.70
CA HIS A 296 -11.41 -19.62 -2.26
C HIS A 296 -11.23 -18.17 -1.82
N SER A 297 -11.55 -17.25 -2.72
CA SER A 297 -11.72 -15.83 -2.41
C SER A 297 -13.20 -15.56 -2.13
N ILE A 298 -13.52 -15.12 -0.92
CA ILE A 298 -14.89 -14.83 -0.49
C ILE A 298 -15.05 -13.33 -0.35
N GLU A 299 -16.09 -12.77 -0.98
CA GLU A 299 -16.41 -11.36 -0.92
C GLU A 299 -17.84 -11.13 -0.50
N LEU A 300 -18.06 -10.10 0.32
CA LEU A 300 -19.38 -9.56 0.62
C LEU A 300 -19.49 -8.15 0.06
N ARG A 301 -20.61 -7.85 -0.58
CA ARG A 301 -20.90 -6.54 -1.17
C ARG A 301 -22.33 -6.12 -0.86
N PHE A 302 -22.54 -4.81 -0.70
CA PHE A 302 -23.87 -4.24 -0.75
C PHE A 302 -24.37 -4.25 -2.20
N ALA A 303 -25.54 -4.84 -2.44
CA ALA A 303 -26.07 -4.98 -3.80
C ALA A 303 -26.47 -3.63 -4.43
N SER A 304 -26.72 -2.61 -3.62
CA SER A 304 -27.19 -1.29 -4.06
C SER A 304 -26.11 -0.49 -4.82
N ASP A 305 -24.83 -0.63 -4.45
CA ASP A 305 -23.73 0.16 -5.03
C ASP A 305 -22.43 -0.63 -5.22
N GLY A 306 -22.44 -1.93 -4.91
CA GLY A 306 -21.26 -2.80 -5.02
C GLY A 306 -20.17 -2.53 -3.97
N GLN A 307 -20.42 -1.67 -2.96
CA GLN A 307 -19.46 -1.40 -1.90
C GLN A 307 -19.11 -2.70 -1.18
N GLN A 308 -17.83 -3.02 -1.09
CA GLN A 308 -17.34 -4.21 -0.40
C GLN A 308 -17.36 -4.01 1.12
N PHE A 309 -17.60 -5.08 1.85
CA PHE A 309 -17.43 -5.13 3.29
C PHE A 309 -15.96 -4.96 3.63
N PHE A 310 -15.67 -4.39 4.79
CA PHE A 310 -14.32 -4.36 5.33
C PHE A 310 -13.80 -5.80 5.49
N ASN A 311 -12.51 -6.04 5.24
CA ASN A 311 -11.87 -7.36 5.12
C ASN A 311 -12.38 -8.25 3.96
N SER A 312 -13.09 -7.69 3.00
CA SER A 312 -13.45 -8.37 1.75
C SER A 312 -12.49 -7.92 0.63
N PRO A 313 -11.95 -8.81 -0.21
CA PRO A 313 -12.11 -10.26 -0.19
C PRO A 313 -11.35 -10.98 0.94
N PHE A 314 -11.90 -12.07 1.44
CA PHE A 314 -11.29 -12.96 2.42
C PHE A 314 -10.86 -14.27 1.75
N VAL A 315 -9.61 -14.67 1.92
CA VAL A 315 -9.09 -15.93 1.36
C VAL A 315 -9.27 -17.04 2.38
N TRP A 316 -10.02 -18.06 2.00
CA TRP A 316 -10.32 -19.21 2.84
C TRP A 316 -9.96 -20.53 2.17
N ARG A 317 -9.43 -21.46 2.95
CA ARG A 317 -9.15 -22.82 2.52
C ARG A 317 -10.14 -23.78 3.16
N ALA A 318 -10.95 -24.47 2.35
CA ALA A 318 -11.79 -25.53 2.83
C ALA A 318 -10.93 -26.66 3.40
N VAL A 319 -11.17 -27.03 4.65
CA VAL A 319 -10.54 -28.21 5.27
C VAL A 319 -11.50 -29.38 5.09
N SER A 320 -11.03 -30.44 4.42
CA SER A 320 -11.77 -31.72 4.39
C SER A 320 -11.91 -32.25 5.80
N LYS A 321 -13.13 -32.59 6.20
CA LYS A 321 -13.37 -33.38 7.42
C LYS A 321 -12.80 -34.78 7.26
#